data_d9f8f01b78c74a8e273bf5be585cbad2
#
_entry.id   d9f8f01b78c74a8e273bf5be585cbad2
#
_cell.length_a   1.000
_cell.length_b   1.000
_cell.length_c   1.000
_cell.angle_alpha   90.00
_cell.angle_beta   90.00
_cell.angle_gamma   90.00
#
_symmetry.space_group_name_H-M   'P 1'
#
loop_
_entity.id
_entity.type
_entity.pdbx_description
1 polymer ?
#
loop_
_entity_poly.entity_id
_entity_poly.type
_entity_poly.pdbx_seq_one_letter_code
_entity_poly.pdbx_strand_id
1 'polypeptide(L)'
;MKRNLLILLTILVCGAVASCKPGQKKNVDMENQKETMLKIETSLGDIKVKLYNETPKHRDNFIKLAKEGMYNGTLFHRVIKDFMVQAGDPDSKNAPKGKMLGAGDVGYTIPAEFVYPKYFHKKGALSAARQGDNVNPNKGSSGCQFYIVTGKVYNDSTLLGMEQQMNENKLTNIFNALAQKHMKEIYKMRKANDEDGLYDLQEKLFAQAQEEAAKQPEFHFTKEQIEAYTTVGGTPHLDGEYTVFGEVVDGMD
;
A
#
# COMPACT_ATOMS: atom_id res chain seq x y z
N MET A 1 69.56 27.14 57.24
CA MET A 1 68.36 27.95 57.48
C MET A 1 68.18 28.87 56.27
N LYS A 2 67.23 28.56 55.42
CA LYS A 2 66.50 29.48 54.51
C LYS A 2 65.41 28.64 53.79
N ARG A 3 64.16 28.88 54.15
CA ARG A 3 62.96 28.27 53.56
C ARG A 3 62.72 28.97 52.25
N ASN A 4 62.73 28.23 51.13
CA ASN A 4 62.18 28.68 49.86
C ASN A 4 60.76 28.20 49.72
N LEU A 5 59.86 29.16 49.67
CA LEU A 5 58.44 28.98 49.42
C LEU A 5 58.18 28.83 47.90
N LEU A 6 57.85 27.63 47.47
CA LEU A 6 57.48 27.40 46.06
C LEU A 6 55.96 27.55 45.96
N ILE A 7 55.51 28.55 45.23
CA ILE A 7 54.08 28.76 44.91
C ILE A 7 53.76 27.88 43.70
N LEU A 8 52.97 26.88 43.94
CA LEU A 8 52.45 26.00 42.89
C LEU A 8 51.14 26.61 42.32
N LEU A 9 51.23 27.11 41.08
CA LEU A 9 50.10 27.64 40.34
C LEU A 9 49.36 26.45 39.68
N THR A 10 48.26 25.98 40.24
CA THR A 10 47.40 24.98 39.62
C THR A 10 46.49 25.63 38.60
N ILE A 11 46.75 25.39 37.32
CA ILE A 11 45.84 25.74 36.22
C ILE A 11 44.75 24.67 36.16
N LEU A 12 43.53 25.05 36.52
CA LEU A 12 42.35 24.23 36.40
C LEU A 12 41.86 24.24 34.92
N VAL A 13 42.24 23.21 34.14
CA VAL A 13 41.71 23.02 32.79
C VAL A 13 40.37 22.36 32.93
N CYS A 14 39.26 23.12 32.81
CA CYS A 14 37.92 22.61 32.63
C CYS A 14 37.77 22.01 31.24
N GLY A 15 38.07 20.72 31.11
CA GLY A 15 37.73 19.93 29.92
C GLY A 15 36.23 19.66 29.88
N ALA A 16 35.52 20.41 29.05
CA ALA A 16 34.14 20.08 28.70
C ALA A 16 34.14 18.81 27.82
N VAL A 17 33.91 17.66 28.43
CA VAL A 17 33.62 16.41 27.71
C VAL A 17 32.21 16.53 27.13
N ALA A 18 32.12 16.90 25.85
CA ALA A 18 30.89 16.81 25.12
C ALA A 18 30.52 15.34 24.95
N SER A 19 29.66 14.84 25.82
CA SER A 19 29.05 13.52 25.70
C SER A 19 28.09 13.55 24.51
N CYS A 20 28.54 13.04 23.36
CA CYS A 20 27.65 12.72 22.24
C CYS A 20 26.71 11.57 22.65
N LYS A 21 25.54 11.89 23.12
CA LYS A 21 24.45 10.91 23.23
C LYS A 21 24.08 10.47 21.81
N PRO A 22 23.99 9.16 21.53
CA PRO A 22 23.49 8.69 20.24
C PRO A 22 22.06 9.23 20.06
N GLY A 23 21.81 9.84 18.91
CA GLY A 23 20.58 10.56 18.60
C GLY A 23 19.34 9.70 18.86
N GLN A 24 18.56 10.11 19.83
CA GLN A 24 17.15 9.73 19.87
C GLN A 24 16.53 10.20 18.55
N LYS A 25 16.14 9.26 17.69
CA LYS A 25 15.19 9.54 16.62
C LYS A 25 13.96 10.12 17.31
N LYS A 26 13.74 11.41 17.16
CA LYS A 26 12.48 12.05 17.53
C LYS A 26 11.41 11.32 16.72
N ASN A 27 10.56 10.55 17.38
CA ASN A 27 9.25 10.26 16.84
C ASN A 27 8.57 11.61 16.70
N VAL A 28 8.63 12.17 15.51
CA VAL A 28 7.82 13.34 15.15
C VAL A 28 6.40 12.80 15.08
N ASP A 29 5.52 13.31 15.94
CA ASP A 29 4.09 13.00 15.88
C ASP A 29 3.59 13.39 14.47
N MET A 30 3.51 12.41 13.59
CA MET A 30 3.07 12.60 12.20
C MET A 30 1.59 12.96 12.12
N GLU A 31 0.85 12.65 13.17
CA GLU A 31 -0.59 12.95 13.29
C GLU A 31 -0.90 14.45 13.39
N ASN A 32 0.05 15.29 13.80
CA ASN A 32 -0.13 16.74 13.99
C ASN A 32 0.42 17.60 12.84
N GLN A 33 0.96 17.02 11.78
CA GLN A 33 1.41 17.78 10.62
C GLN A 33 0.23 18.01 9.66
N LYS A 34 0.03 19.27 9.25
CA LYS A 34 -0.97 19.62 8.23
C LYS A 34 -0.73 18.80 6.97
N GLU A 35 -1.73 18.05 6.53
CA GLU A 35 -1.65 17.24 5.33
C GLU A 35 -1.44 18.11 4.08
N THR A 36 -0.67 17.58 3.14
CA THR A 36 -0.35 18.30 1.89
C THR A 36 -1.54 18.25 0.94
N MET A 37 -1.93 19.44 0.46
CA MET A 37 -2.95 19.60 -0.57
C MET A 37 -2.29 19.82 -1.93
N LEU A 38 -2.79 19.16 -2.97
CA LEU A 38 -2.40 19.34 -4.35
C LEU A 38 -3.63 19.56 -5.23
N LYS A 39 -3.42 20.24 -6.37
CA LYS A 39 -4.43 20.42 -7.41
C LYS A 39 -3.97 19.72 -8.69
N ILE A 40 -4.82 18.89 -9.26
CA ILE A 40 -4.67 18.26 -10.55
C ILE A 40 -5.55 19.04 -11.52
N GLU A 41 -4.94 19.83 -12.39
CA GLU A 41 -5.64 20.60 -13.43
C GLU A 41 -5.90 19.69 -14.62
N THR A 42 -7.15 19.56 -15.02
CA THR A 42 -7.54 18.75 -16.18
C THR A 42 -8.33 19.55 -17.20
N SER A 43 -8.47 19.04 -18.42
CA SER A 43 -9.30 19.66 -19.46
C SER A 43 -10.80 19.67 -19.14
N LEU A 44 -11.23 18.91 -18.12
CA LEU A 44 -12.64 18.81 -17.71
C LEU A 44 -12.93 19.50 -16.36
N GLY A 45 -11.90 19.99 -15.67
CA GLY A 45 -12.02 20.66 -14.39
C GLY A 45 -10.86 20.33 -13.46
N ASP A 46 -10.81 20.98 -12.32
CA ASP A 46 -9.77 20.83 -11.32
C ASP A 46 -10.16 19.77 -10.29
N ILE A 47 -9.23 18.90 -9.93
CA ILE A 47 -9.38 17.92 -8.84
C ILE A 47 -8.45 18.32 -7.70
N LYS A 48 -8.98 18.55 -6.50
CA LYS A 48 -8.16 18.79 -5.32
C LYS A 48 -7.99 17.51 -4.52
N VAL A 49 -6.74 17.18 -4.23
CA VAL A 49 -6.38 15.98 -3.47
C VAL A 49 -5.65 16.33 -2.19
N LYS A 50 -5.91 15.56 -1.16
CA LYS A 50 -5.21 15.59 0.12
C LYS A 50 -4.33 14.34 0.21
N LEU A 51 -3.06 14.50 0.57
CA LEU A 51 -2.12 13.39 0.73
C LEU A 51 -1.94 13.05 2.21
N TYR A 52 -1.91 11.77 2.52
CA TYR A 52 -1.81 11.27 3.89
C TYR A 52 -0.37 11.26 4.41
N ASN A 53 -0.19 11.63 5.67
CA ASN A 53 1.12 11.69 6.30
C ASN A 53 1.68 10.31 6.65
N GLU A 54 0.81 9.32 6.89
CA GLU A 54 1.19 7.95 7.26
C GLU A 54 1.66 7.08 6.08
N THR A 55 1.58 7.61 4.86
CA THR A 55 2.15 6.99 3.66
C THR A 55 3.25 7.88 3.06
N PRO A 56 4.32 8.18 3.82
CA PRO A 56 5.29 9.21 3.48
C PRO A 56 6.06 8.92 2.19
N LYS A 57 6.34 7.66 1.86
CA LYS A 57 7.05 7.32 0.62
C LYS A 57 6.22 7.64 -0.61
N HIS A 58 4.93 7.29 -0.60
CA HIS A 58 4.02 7.60 -1.70
C HIS A 58 3.74 9.09 -1.78
N ARG A 59 3.44 9.73 -0.63
CA ARG A 59 3.22 11.17 -0.55
C ARG A 59 4.40 11.97 -1.10
N ASP A 60 5.60 11.72 -0.58
CA ASP A 60 6.78 12.50 -0.93
C ASP A 60 7.21 12.27 -2.38
N ASN A 61 7.07 11.05 -2.88
CA ASN A 61 7.30 10.71 -4.27
C ASN A 61 6.29 11.42 -5.20
N PHE A 62 4.99 11.40 -4.87
CA PHE A 62 3.98 12.08 -5.67
C PHE A 62 4.23 13.58 -5.72
N ILE A 63 4.58 14.21 -4.60
CA ILE A 63 4.97 15.63 -4.52
C ILE A 63 6.21 15.91 -5.36
N LYS A 64 7.23 15.07 -5.28
CA LYS A 64 8.46 15.19 -6.09
C LYS A 64 8.13 15.19 -7.57
N LEU A 65 7.42 14.18 -8.06
CA LEU A 65 7.08 14.06 -9.48
C LEU A 65 6.17 15.19 -9.99
N ALA A 66 5.26 15.67 -9.13
CA ALA A 66 4.44 16.84 -9.43
C ALA A 66 5.30 18.11 -9.60
N LYS A 67 6.25 18.35 -8.69
CA LYS A 67 7.19 19.49 -8.77
C LYS A 67 8.13 19.41 -9.97
N GLU A 68 8.54 18.23 -10.36
CA GLU A 68 9.36 17.96 -11.54
C GLU A 68 8.56 18.08 -12.86
N GLY A 69 7.23 18.28 -12.79
CA GLY A 69 6.36 18.38 -13.95
C GLY A 69 6.15 17.05 -14.68
N MET A 70 6.43 15.91 -14.02
CA MET A 70 6.30 14.60 -14.64
C MET A 70 4.85 14.33 -15.07
N TYR A 71 3.88 14.77 -14.28
CA TYR A 71 2.46 14.55 -14.58
C TYR A 71 1.88 15.48 -15.64
N ASN A 72 2.59 16.59 -15.99
CA ASN A 72 2.10 17.55 -16.96
C ASN A 72 1.94 16.92 -18.35
N GLY A 73 0.74 17.02 -18.90
CA GLY A 73 0.39 16.46 -20.22
C GLY A 73 0.17 14.94 -20.25
N THR A 74 0.19 14.26 -19.10
CA THR A 74 -0.22 12.84 -19.02
C THR A 74 -1.74 12.73 -19.12
N LEU A 75 -2.22 11.57 -19.58
CA LEU A 75 -3.64 11.29 -19.74
C LEU A 75 -4.17 10.42 -18.59
N PHE A 76 -5.46 10.56 -18.31
CA PHE A 76 -6.22 9.49 -17.69
C PHE A 76 -6.42 8.38 -18.73
N HIS A 77 -5.42 7.52 -18.86
CA HIS A 77 -5.31 6.55 -19.94
C HIS A 77 -6.17 5.29 -19.76
N ARG A 78 -6.69 5.06 -18.54
CA ARG A 78 -7.57 3.93 -18.24
C ARG A 78 -8.74 4.41 -17.39
N VAL A 79 -9.95 4.27 -17.92
CA VAL A 79 -11.20 4.67 -17.27
C VAL A 79 -12.13 3.47 -17.26
N ILE A 80 -12.51 3.01 -16.10
CA ILE A 80 -13.46 1.90 -15.94
C ILE A 80 -14.61 2.38 -15.08
N LYS A 81 -15.80 2.37 -15.66
CA LYS A 81 -17.03 2.73 -14.96
C LYS A 81 -17.21 1.89 -13.69
N ASP A 82 -17.71 2.52 -12.63
CA ASP A 82 -17.96 1.90 -11.33
C ASP A 82 -16.73 1.26 -10.68
N PHE A 83 -15.53 1.68 -11.10
CA PHE A 83 -14.26 1.19 -10.59
C PHE A 83 -13.27 2.31 -10.31
N MET A 84 -12.56 2.84 -11.33
CA MET A 84 -11.53 3.87 -11.13
C MET A 84 -11.17 4.59 -12.44
N VAL A 85 -10.47 5.72 -12.30
CA VAL A 85 -9.74 6.40 -13.36
C VAL A 85 -8.25 6.40 -13.04
N GLN A 86 -7.40 5.99 -13.99
CA GLN A 86 -5.95 5.80 -13.79
C GLN A 86 -5.15 6.74 -14.69
N ALA A 87 -4.12 7.35 -14.11
CA ALA A 87 -3.22 8.29 -14.75
C ALA A 87 -1.75 8.05 -14.34
N GLY A 88 -0.85 8.95 -14.78
CA GLY A 88 0.55 8.95 -14.38
C GLY A 88 1.48 8.12 -15.26
N ASP A 89 1.01 7.61 -16.40
CA ASP A 89 1.85 6.96 -17.40
C ASP A 89 2.62 8.02 -18.19
N PRO A 90 3.97 8.09 -18.11
CA PRO A 90 4.76 9.07 -18.87
C PRO A 90 4.63 8.89 -20.38
N ASP A 91 4.38 7.68 -20.86
CA ASP A 91 4.20 7.37 -22.28
C ASP A 91 2.87 7.88 -22.85
N SER A 92 1.97 8.33 -21.97
CA SER A 92 0.70 8.92 -22.38
C SER A 92 0.84 10.37 -22.90
N LYS A 93 1.97 11.04 -22.64
CA LYS A 93 2.23 12.39 -23.13
C LYS A 93 2.27 12.39 -24.67
N ASN A 94 1.41 13.20 -25.26
CA ASN A 94 1.30 13.31 -26.73
C ASN A 94 1.10 11.95 -27.45
N ALA A 95 0.54 10.96 -26.76
CA ALA A 95 0.33 9.64 -27.35
C ALA A 95 -0.65 9.71 -28.53
N PRO A 96 -0.31 9.10 -29.67
CA PRO A 96 -1.22 9.04 -30.80
C PRO A 96 -2.43 8.16 -30.46
N LYS A 97 -3.57 8.45 -31.08
CA LYS A 97 -4.79 7.66 -30.92
C LYS A 97 -4.53 6.18 -31.20
N GLY A 98 -4.94 5.28 -30.30
CA GLY A 98 -4.76 3.84 -30.43
C GLY A 98 -3.46 3.29 -29.88
N LYS A 99 -2.53 4.14 -29.37
CA LYS A 99 -1.36 3.64 -28.64
C LYS A 99 -1.82 2.93 -27.37
N MET A 100 -1.32 1.71 -27.13
CA MET A 100 -1.50 1.03 -25.85
C MET A 100 -0.69 1.76 -24.77
N LEU A 101 -1.35 2.08 -23.65
CA LEU A 101 -0.79 2.82 -22.52
C LEU A 101 -0.91 1.98 -21.24
N GLY A 102 -0.26 2.44 -20.18
CA GLY A 102 -0.26 1.77 -18.86
C GLY A 102 0.99 0.98 -18.56
N ALA A 103 1.94 0.87 -19.49
CA ALA A 103 3.22 0.19 -19.29
C ALA A 103 4.38 1.15 -18.94
N GLY A 104 4.21 2.45 -19.15
CA GLY A 104 5.25 3.45 -18.86
C GLY A 104 5.51 3.58 -17.37
N ASP A 105 6.78 3.76 -17.00
CA ASP A 105 7.22 3.95 -15.62
C ASP A 105 8.36 4.97 -15.52
N VAL A 106 8.83 5.21 -14.30
CA VAL A 106 9.95 6.12 -13.98
C VAL A 106 11.21 5.36 -13.54
N GLY A 107 11.27 4.04 -13.80
CA GLY A 107 12.45 3.19 -13.55
C GLY A 107 12.58 2.69 -12.11
N TYR A 108 11.55 2.89 -11.25
CA TYR A 108 11.55 2.37 -9.88
C TYR A 108 10.14 2.09 -9.37
N THR A 109 10.07 1.28 -8.32
CA THR A 109 8.85 0.99 -7.58
C THR A 109 8.95 1.54 -6.15
N ILE A 110 7.80 1.74 -5.51
CA ILE A 110 7.70 2.19 -4.12
C ILE A 110 7.22 1.01 -3.27
N PRO A 111 7.93 0.64 -2.19
CA PRO A 111 7.44 -0.38 -1.26
C PRO A 111 6.04 -0.03 -0.75
N ALA A 112 5.16 -1.03 -0.66
CA ALA A 112 3.80 -0.85 -0.17
C ALA A 112 3.76 -0.17 1.21
N GLU A 113 2.78 0.71 1.41
CA GLU A 113 2.49 1.38 2.68
C GLU A 113 1.00 1.20 3.01
N PHE A 114 0.63 -0.03 3.40
CA PHE A 114 -0.76 -0.34 3.76
C PHE A 114 -1.08 0.17 5.17
N VAL A 115 -1.92 1.19 5.27
CA VAL A 115 -2.42 1.74 6.54
C VAL A 115 -3.90 1.32 6.72
N TYR A 116 -4.15 0.06 6.43
CA TYR A 116 -5.47 -0.56 6.53
C TYR A 116 -5.75 -0.95 7.99
N PRO A 117 -6.99 -0.84 8.51
CA PRO A 117 -8.22 -0.37 7.83
C PRO A 117 -8.45 1.14 7.84
N LYS A 118 -7.52 1.96 8.36
CA LYS A 118 -7.69 3.43 8.43
C LYS A 118 -7.88 4.05 7.05
N TYR A 119 -7.08 3.63 6.07
CA TYR A 119 -7.19 4.07 4.68
C TYR A 119 -7.64 2.90 3.81
N PHE A 120 -8.75 3.09 3.13
CA PHE A 120 -9.41 2.08 2.32
C PHE A 120 -9.99 2.70 1.03
N HIS A 121 -10.42 1.87 0.10
CA HIS A 121 -10.78 2.29 -1.26
C HIS A 121 -12.24 2.79 -1.36
N LYS A 122 -12.63 3.76 -0.53
CA LYS A 122 -13.88 4.50 -0.72
C LYS A 122 -13.82 5.34 -2.00
N LYS A 123 -14.97 5.78 -2.52
CA LYS A 123 -15.03 6.75 -3.62
C LYS A 123 -14.18 7.99 -3.29
N GLY A 124 -13.36 8.42 -4.24
CA GLY A 124 -12.42 9.52 -4.07
C GLY A 124 -11.06 9.11 -3.49
N ALA A 125 -10.84 7.86 -3.07
CA ALA A 125 -9.52 7.42 -2.62
C ALA A 125 -8.49 7.56 -3.75
N LEU A 126 -7.33 8.16 -3.43
CA LEU A 126 -6.16 8.28 -4.30
C LEU A 126 -5.19 7.15 -3.95
N SER A 127 -4.95 6.27 -4.90
CA SER A 127 -4.23 5.02 -4.66
C SER A 127 -3.16 4.79 -5.72
N ALA A 128 -2.09 4.09 -5.34
CA ALA A 128 -1.00 3.77 -6.25
C ALA A 128 -1.32 2.53 -7.08
N ALA A 129 -1.10 2.59 -8.40
CA ALA A 129 -1.19 1.43 -9.26
C ALA A 129 -0.01 0.48 -9.02
N ARG A 130 -0.17 -0.81 -9.32
CA ARG A 130 0.90 -1.81 -9.27
C ARG A 130 0.66 -2.96 -10.24
N GLN A 131 1.69 -3.73 -10.51
CA GLN A 131 1.58 -4.99 -11.24
C GLN A 131 0.94 -6.08 -10.36
N GLY A 132 0.36 -7.09 -11.00
CA GLY A 132 -0.26 -8.23 -10.31
C GLY A 132 0.74 -9.09 -9.53
N ASP A 133 0.25 -9.85 -8.55
CA ASP A 133 1.06 -10.61 -7.59
C ASP A 133 1.94 -11.69 -8.24
N ASN A 134 1.56 -12.20 -9.41
CA ASN A 134 2.33 -13.18 -10.18
C ASN A 134 3.72 -12.66 -10.64
N VAL A 135 3.85 -11.35 -10.84
CA VAL A 135 5.12 -10.69 -11.23
C VAL A 135 5.63 -9.73 -10.15
N ASN A 136 4.80 -9.40 -9.16
CA ASN A 136 5.10 -8.45 -8.10
C ASN A 136 4.59 -8.97 -6.73
N PRO A 137 5.13 -10.08 -6.23
CA PRO A 137 4.65 -10.70 -4.98
C PRO A 137 4.84 -9.80 -3.74
N ASN A 138 5.74 -8.84 -3.80
CA ASN A 138 5.98 -7.86 -2.72
C ASN A 138 5.01 -6.68 -2.76
N LYS A 139 4.05 -6.66 -3.70
CA LYS A 139 3.03 -5.62 -3.85
C LYS A 139 3.58 -4.18 -3.94
N GLY A 140 4.80 -4.03 -4.46
CA GLY A 140 5.42 -2.72 -4.69
C GLY A 140 4.60 -1.90 -5.69
N SER A 141 4.39 -0.63 -5.38
CA SER A 141 3.63 0.29 -6.23
C SER A 141 4.46 0.80 -7.40
N SER A 142 3.82 1.15 -8.51
CA SER A 142 4.43 1.95 -9.56
C SER A 142 5.00 3.25 -9.00
N GLY A 143 6.17 3.66 -9.51
CA GLY A 143 6.79 4.92 -9.12
C GLY A 143 6.00 6.16 -9.55
N CYS A 144 5.07 6.03 -10.52
CA CYS A 144 4.35 7.19 -11.08
C CYS A 144 2.86 6.98 -11.31
N GLN A 145 2.39 5.77 -11.59
CA GLN A 145 1.00 5.55 -11.92
C GLN A 145 0.12 5.48 -10.68
N PHE A 146 -0.99 6.20 -10.73
CA PHE A 146 -1.98 6.27 -9.66
C PHE A 146 -3.39 6.16 -10.22
N TYR A 147 -4.35 5.91 -9.37
CA TYR A 147 -5.77 5.92 -9.72
C TYR A 147 -6.61 6.61 -8.65
N ILE A 148 -7.74 7.15 -9.09
CA ILE A 148 -8.80 7.69 -8.24
C ILE A 148 -9.96 6.73 -8.32
N VAL A 149 -10.45 6.29 -7.16
CA VAL A 149 -11.59 5.38 -7.06
C VAL A 149 -12.87 6.13 -7.41
N THR A 150 -13.59 5.65 -8.41
CA THR A 150 -14.96 6.09 -8.69
C THR A 150 -15.97 5.14 -8.04
N GLY A 151 -15.69 3.84 -8.05
CA GLY A 151 -16.40 2.81 -7.33
C GLY A 151 -17.90 2.72 -7.62
N LYS A 152 -18.58 1.83 -6.94
CA LYS A 152 -20.05 1.72 -6.90
C LYS A 152 -20.53 1.62 -5.47
N VAL A 153 -21.81 1.92 -5.26
CA VAL A 153 -22.47 1.73 -3.97
C VAL A 153 -22.87 0.26 -3.82
N TYR A 154 -22.68 -0.29 -2.64
CA TYR A 154 -23.02 -1.66 -2.26
C TYR A 154 -24.21 -1.67 -1.31
N ASN A 155 -24.84 -2.81 -1.14
CA ASN A 155 -25.76 -3.06 -0.02
C ASN A 155 -25.13 -4.01 1.01
N ASP A 156 -25.68 -4.04 2.21
CA ASP A 156 -25.15 -4.82 3.33
C ASP A 156 -25.00 -6.32 2.99
N SER A 157 -25.98 -6.90 2.28
CA SER A 157 -25.94 -8.31 1.88
C SER A 157 -24.76 -8.61 0.95
N THR A 158 -24.45 -7.68 0.02
CA THR A 158 -23.29 -7.82 -0.86
C THR A 158 -21.98 -7.72 -0.09
N LEU A 159 -21.86 -6.77 0.85
CA LEU A 159 -20.67 -6.63 1.69
C LEU A 159 -20.46 -7.86 2.57
N LEU A 160 -21.53 -8.40 3.17
CA LEU A 160 -21.45 -9.65 3.94
C LEU A 160 -20.95 -10.83 3.08
N GLY A 161 -21.47 -10.96 1.85
CA GLY A 161 -20.98 -11.97 0.91
C GLY A 161 -19.50 -11.78 0.56
N MET A 162 -19.02 -10.53 0.47
CA MET A 162 -17.60 -10.24 0.25
C MET A 162 -16.75 -10.62 1.46
N GLU A 163 -17.20 -10.36 2.69
CA GLU A 163 -16.50 -10.81 3.91
C GLU A 163 -16.33 -12.34 3.91
N GLN A 164 -17.40 -13.07 3.62
CA GLN A 164 -17.35 -14.52 3.54
C GLN A 164 -16.34 -14.99 2.49
N GLN A 165 -16.39 -14.40 1.29
CA GLN A 165 -15.44 -14.74 0.22
C GLN A 165 -14.00 -14.43 0.59
N MET A 166 -13.73 -13.32 1.29
CA MET A 166 -12.38 -12.96 1.73
C MET A 166 -11.85 -13.94 2.78
N ASN A 167 -12.69 -14.41 3.69
CA ASN A 167 -12.34 -15.42 4.67
C ASN A 167 -12.09 -16.80 4.02
N GLU A 168 -12.91 -17.19 3.02
CA GLU A 168 -12.69 -18.41 2.23
C GLU A 168 -11.39 -18.33 1.40
N ASN A 169 -11.12 -17.19 0.76
CA ASN A 169 -9.88 -16.98 0.02
C ASN A 169 -8.64 -17.05 0.93
N LYS A 170 -8.74 -16.56 2.16
CA LYS A 170 -7.68 -16.68 3.16
C LYS A 170 -7.33 -18.15 3.43
N LEU A 171 -8.33 -18.99 3.68
CA LEU A 171 -8.14 -20.43 3.88
C LEU A 171 -7.48 -21.08 2.64
N THR A 172 -8.00 -20.76 1.46
CA THR A 172 -7.47 -21.25 0.18
C THR A 172 -6.00 -20.83 -0.02
N ASN A 173 -5.65 -19.59 0.30
CA ASN A 173 -4.28 -19.09 0.18
C ASN A 173 -3.31 -19.81 1.14
N ILE A 174 -3.72 -20.05 2.38
CA ILE A 174 -2.94 -20.82 3.34
C ILE A 174 -2.74 -22.26 2.83
N PHE A 175 -3.80 -22.91 2.37
CA PHE A 175 -3.73 -24.25 1.80
C PHE A 175 -2.76 -24.33 0.61
N ASN A 176 -2.87 -23.38 -0.34
CA ASN A 176 -1.98 -23.32 -1.50
C ASN A 176 -0.51 -23.10 -1.10
N ALA A 177 -0.24 -22.26 -0.11
CA ALA A 177 1.11 -22.04 0.40
C ALA A 177 1.69 -23.30 1.07
N LEU A 178 0.87 -24.07 1.79
CA LEU A 178 1.25 -25.37 2.34
C LEU A 178 1.51 -26.38 1.22
N ALA A 179 0.61 -26.48 0.24
CA ALA A 179 0.76 -27.38 -0.90
C ALA A 179 2.06 -27.09 -1.71
N GLN A 180 2.42 -25.82 -1.88
CA GLN A 180 3.68 -25.46 -2.54
C GLN A 180 4.91 -26.00 -1.82
N LYS A 181 4.93 -26.04 -0.49
CA LYS A 181 6.02 -26.62 0.29
C LYS A 181 6.15 -28.14 0.05
N HIS A 182 5.04 -28.79 -0.29
CA HIS A 182 4.96 -30.24 -0.54
C HIS A 182 5.00 -30.62 -2.04
N MET A 183 5.29 -29.68 -2.95
CA MET A 183 5.25 -29.93 -4.40
C MET A 183 6.09 -31.13 -4.86
N LYS A 184 7.26 -31.36 -4.24
CA LYS A 184 8.12 -32.49 -4.57
C LYS A 184 7.46 -33.84 -4.20
N GLU A 185 6.78 -33.88 -3.07
CA GLU A 185 6.05 -35.04 -2.58
C GLU A 185 4.83 -35.33 -3.46
N ILE A 186 4.04 -34.30 -3.73
CA ILE A 186 2.89 -34.35 -4.65
C ILE A 186 3.32 -34.86 -6.02
N TYR A 187 4.44 -34.37 -6.56
CA TYR A 187 4.95 -34.83 -7.85
C TYR A 187 5.33 -36.31 -7.85
N LYS A 188 5.98 -36.81 -6.77
CA LYS A 188 6.35 -38.24 -6.64
C LYS A 188 5.08 -39.12 -6.58
N MET A 189 4.07 -38.74 -5.78
CA MET A 189 2.81 -39.48 -5.67
C MET A 189 2.08 -39.51 -7.01
N ARG A 190 1.97 -38.40 -7.71
CA ARG A 190 1.38 -38.34 -9.06
C ARG A 190 2.09 -39.23 -10.05
N LYS A 191 3.44 -39.27 -10.04
CA LYS A 191 4.22 -40.12 -10.91
C LYS A 191 4.04 -41.61 -10.59
N ALA A 192 3.78 -41.95 -9.33
CA ALA A 192 3.53 -43.31 -8.87
C ALA A 192 2.07 -43.73 -9.02
N ASN A 193 1.17 -42.87 -9.49
CA ASN A 193 -0.29 -43.03 -9.48
C ASN A 193 -0.85 -43.39 -8.07
N ASP A 194 -0.23 -42.81 -7.01
CA ASP A 194 -0.62 -42.99 -5.62
C ASP A 194 -1.75 -42.01 -5.28
N GLU A 195 -2.98 -42.37 -5.66
CA GLU A 195 -4.16 -41.52 -5.43
C GLU A 195 -4.55 -41.45 -3.96
N ASP A 196 -4.39 -42.57 -3.23
CA ASP A 196 -4.67 -42.62 -1.78
C ASP A 196 -3.72 -41.71 -1.00
N GLY A 197 -2.41 -41.80 -1.30
CA GLY A 197 -1.43 -40.89 -0.69
C GLY A 197 -1.65 -39.41 -1.01
N LEU A 198 -2.10 -39.09 -2.24
CA LEU A 198 -2.48 -37.72 -2.61
C LEU A 198 -3.69 -37.23 -1.82
N TYR A 199 -4.69 -38.07 -1.64
CA TYR A 199 -5.88 -37.76 -0.86
C TYR A 199 -5.53 -37.51 0.61
N ASP A 200 -4.78 -38.41 1.23
CA ASP A 200 -4.33 -38.28 2.64
C ASP A 200 -3.51 -37.01 2.85
N LEU A 201 -2.61 -36.69 1.92
CA LEU A 201 -1.83 -35.47 1.99
C LEU A 201 -2.73 -34.21 1.86
N GLN A 202 -3.70 -34.24 0.95
CA GLN A 202 -4.65 -33.13 0.77
C GLN A 202 -5.46 -32.88 2.06
N GLU A 203 -6.02 -33.91 2.68
CA GLU A 203 -6.77 -33.85 3.93
C GLU A 203 -5.90 -33.27 5.04
N LYS A 204 -4.66 -33.76 5.18
CA LYS A 204 -3.69 -33.26 6.16
C LYS A 204 -3.39 -31.79 5.96
N LEU A 205 -3.11 -31.35 4.74
CA LEU A 205 -2.80 -29.96 4.43
C LEU A 205 -4.01 -29.06 4.63
N PHE A 206 -5.21 -29.55 4.34
CA PHE A 206 -6.45 -28.82 4.57
C PHE A 206 -6.70 -28.62 6.07
N ALA A 207 -6.54 -29.67 6.88
CA ALA A 207 -6.66 -29.57 8.34
C ALA A 207 -5.63 -28.57 8.93
N GLN A 208 -4.39 -28.59 8.44
CA GLN A 208 -3.37 -27.60 8.83
C GLN A 208 -3.77 -26.18 8.41
N ALA A 209 -4.30 -26.01 7.20
CA ALA A 209 -4.76 -24.70 6.73
C ALA A 209 -5.91 -24.16 7.60
N GLN A 210 -6.86 -25.01 7.99
CA GLN A 210 -7.94 -24.64 8.92
C GLN A 210 -7.40 -24.22 10.29
N GLU A 211 -6.44 -24.97 10.84
CA GLU A 211 -5.80 -24.61 12.11
C GLU A 211 -5.03 -23.29 12.05
N GLU A 212 -4.29 -23.04 10.96
CA GLU A 212 -3.58 -21.79 10.75
C GLU A 212 -4.54 -20.61 10.53
N ALA A 213 -5.63 -20.83 9.78
CA ALA A 213 -6.67 -19.83 9.55
C ALA A 213 -7.39 -19.45 10.85
N ALA A 214 -7.69 -20.42 11.71
CA ALA A 214 -8.36 -20.20 13.01
C ALA A 214 -7.51 -19.37 14.00
N LYS A 215 -6.18 -19.35 13.84
CA LYS A 215 -5.27 -18.52 14.66
C LYS A 215 -5.30 -17.04 14.26
N GLN A 216 -5.89 -16.72 13.11
CA GLN A 216 -6.00 -15.35 12.61
C GLN A 216 -7.44 -14.87 12.76
N PRO A 217 -7.67 -13.61 13.13
CA PRO A 217 -9.03 -13.07 13.22
C PRO A 217 -9.76 -13.19 11.87
N GLU A 218 -11.05 -13.44 11.92
CA GLU A 218 -11.89 -13.33 10.73
C GLU A 218 -11.88 -11.90 10.22
N PHE A 219 -11.96 -11.78 8.91
CA PHE A 219 -12.09 -10.49 8.27
C PHE A 219 -13.52 -9.98 8.41
N HIS A 220 -13.65 -8.74 8.86
CA HIS A 220 -14.90 -7.98 8.88
C HIS A 220 -14.64 -6.55 8.42
N PHE A 221 -15.55 -5.98 7.66
CA PHE A 221 -15.52 -4.55 7.39
C PHE A 221 -15.78 -3.77 8.66
N THR A 222 -15.05 -2.67 8.87
CA THR A 222 -15.33 -1.73 9.95
C THR A 222 -16.65 -0.99 9.70
N LYS A 223 -17.21 -0.37 10.74
CA LYS A 223 -18.44 0.43 10.60
C LYS A 223 -18.25 1.56 9.58
N GLU A 224 -17.09 2.19 9.60
CA GLU A 224 -16.73 3.28 8.69
C GLU A 224 -16.64 2.79 7.23
N GLN A 225 -16.13 1.59 7.02
CA GLN A 225 -16.09 0.97 5.69
C GLN A 225 -17.50 0.62 5.20
N ILE A 226 -18.32 0.00 6.05
CA ILE A 226 -19.71 -0.34 5.70
C ILE A 226 -20.47 0.95 5.35
N GLU A 227 -20.40 2.00 6.19
CA GLU A 227 -21.04 3.26 5.92
C GLU A 227 -20.56 3.88 4.59
N ALA A 228 -19.26 3.93 4.36
CA ALA A 228 -18.73 4.49 3.12
C ALA A 228 -19.17 3.69 1.90
N TYR A 229 -19.06 2.37 1.93
CA TYR A 229 -19.40 1.52 0.80
C TYR A 229 -20.89 1.46 0.49
N THR A 230 -21.74 1.66 1.50
CA THR A 230 -23.21 1.67 1.31
C THR A 230 -23.77 3.06 0.98
N THR A 231 -22.97 4.14 1.14
CA THR A 231 -23.40 5.52 0.85
C THR A 231 -22.71 6.10 -0.38
N VAL A 232 -21.40 6.36 -0.29
CA VAL A 232 -20.62 6.97 -1.40
C VAL A 232 -20.06 5.94 -2.36
N GLY A 233 -19.92 4.69 -1.90
CA GLY A 233 -19.36 3.60 -2.68
C GLY A 233 -17.86 3.48 -2.61
N GLY A 234 -17.31 2.56 -3.41
CA GLY A 234 -15.88 2.30 -3.48
C GLY A 234 -15.53 0.99 -4.17
N THR A 235 -14.34 0.45 -3.84
CA THR A 235 -13.81 -0.80 -4.40
C THR A 235 -13.22 -1.69 -3.31
N PRO A 236 -14.05 -2.29 -2.43
CA PRO A 236 -13.59 -2.99 -1.22
C PRO A 236 -12.64 -4.16 -1.50
N HIS A 237 -12.69 -4.76 -2.70
CA HIS A 237 -11.79 -5.85 -3.09
C HIS A 237 -10.31 -5.43 -3.28
N LEU A 238 -10.01 -4.14 -3.23
CA LEU A 238 -8.63 -3.62 -3.28
C LEU A 238 -8.05 -3.29 -1.90
N ASP A 239 -8.86 -3.39 -0.85
CA ASP A 239 -8.46 -3.04 0.51
C ASP A 239 -7.34 -3.95 1.02
N GLY A 240 -6.31 -3.34 1.61
CA GLY A 240 -5.12 -4.06 2.07
C GLY A 240 -4.20 -4.60 0.95
N GLU A 241 -4.60 -4.42 -0.33
CA GLU A 241 -3.88 -4.93 -1.48
C GLU A 241 -3.17 -3.83 -2.29
N TYR A 242 -3.62 -2.59 -2.19
CA TYR A 242 -3.04 -1.42 -2.83
C TYR A 242 -2.87 -0.30 -1.82
N THR A 243 -1.83 0.53 -2.01
CA THR A 243 -1.58 1.66 -1.11
C THR A 243 -2.51 2.82 -1.43
N VAL A 244 -3.39 3.14 -0.49
CA VAL A 244 -4.17 4.38 -0.49
C VAL A 244 -3.33 5.45 0.20
N PHE A 245 -2.93 6.49 -0.53
CA PHE A 245 -2.01 7.52 -0.03
C PHE A 245 -2.60 8.94 0.00
N GLY A 246 -3.88 9.05 -0.31
CA GLY A 246 -4.61 10.32 -0.28
C GLY A 246 -6.08 10.15 -0.63
N GLU A 247 -6.77 11.27 -0.74
CA GLU A 247 -8.17 11.31 -1.18
C GLU A 247 -8.48 12.60 -1.94
N VAL A 248 -9.47 12.53 -2.82
CA VAL A 248 -10.05 13.71 -3.47
C VAL A 248 -10.95 14.41 -2.46
N VAL A 249 -10.76 15.70 -2.32
CA VAL A 249 -11.56 16.56 -1.43
C VAL A 249 -12.50 17.51 -2.19
N ASP A 250 -12.27 17.69 -3.51
CA ASP A 250 -13.07 18.52 -4.39
C ASP A 250 -12.88 18.08 -5.86
N GLY A 251 -13.92 18.15 -6.69
CA GLY A 251 -13.84 17.80 -8.12
C GLY A 251 -14.08 16.33 -8.43
N MET A 252 -15.00 15.65 -7.71
CA MET A 252 -15.43 14.27 -8.00
C MET A 252 -16.69 14.18 -8.89
N ASP A 253 -17.30 15.26 -9.22
CA ASP A 253 -18.48 15.45 -10.07
C ASP A 253 -18.18 15.50 -11.57
#